data_45b116534408d91a866cc71c2ff1ea53
#
_entry.id   45b116534408d91a866cc71c2ff1ea53
#
_cell.length_a   1.000
_cell.length_b   1.000
_cell.length_c   1.000
_cell.angle_alpha   90.00
_cell.angle_beta   90.00
_cell.angle_gamma   90.00
#
_symmetry.space_group_name_H-M   'P 1'
#
loop_
_entity.id
_entity.type
_entity.pdbx_description
1 polymer ?
#
loop_
_entity_poly.entity_id
_entity_poly.type
_entity_poly.pdbx_seq_one_letter_code
_entity_poly.pdbx_strand_id
1 'polypeptide(L)'
;LLRFLTITRSMLQINNTLSLDDFHKVLFENTEIQPTSKNLEKIDASFKFLKEFSKNKVIYGVNTGFGPMAQYKIKDKDRIQLQYNLIRSHASGAGKPMEPLYVKALMLARLNTLSLGKSGVHRSVSEVMQQLINKNITPLIFEHGGVGASGDLVQLAHLALVLIGEGEVFYKGKRRETKEVFSEENISPIEIEIREGLALMNGTSAMTGIGIVNIIYAKRLLNWSVFCSAAINEIVQAYDDHLSEELNAAKQHHGQQKIAERMRDHLKDSKLTRDRNEHLYNDKADKNTYFKEKVQEYYSLRCVPQILGPVYDTIEHTAKILIEEVNSANDNPIIDVENEHVYHGGNFHGDYVALEMDKLKLVVTKLSMLAERQLNYLLNNKLNDILPPFVNLGKLGLNFGMQGAQFTAVSTTAENQTLSNPMYIHSIPNNNDNQDIVSMGTNAANITKTVIDNAFEVLSVELITIVQALRYLNFDEKLSNKTRQVLEEMNQIIPEIKEDSPLYKTNAEVKEYLKNNDVYK
;
A
#
# COMPACT_ATOMS: atom_id res chain seq x y z
N LEU A 1 -15.34 -35.39 25.38
CA LEU A 1 -13.98 -34.87 25.58
C LEU A 1 -13.67 -33.91 24.40
N LEU A 2 -14.06 -32.64 24.54
CA LEU A 2 -13.67 -31.56 23.63
C LEU A 2 -12.18 -31.25 23.90
N ARG A 3 -11.31 -31.64 22.97
CA ARG A 3 -9.94 -31.11 22.92
C ARG A 3 -10.00 -29.63 22.53
N PHE A 4 -9.77 -28.76 23.49
CA PHE A 4 -9.38 -27.40 23.22
C PHE A 4 -8.02 -27.44 22.50
N LEU A 5 -8.01 -27.30 21.19
CA LEU A 5 -6.82 -26.94 20.44
C LEU A 5 -6.45 -25.52 20.88
N THR A 6 -5.49 -25.42 21.78
CA THR A 6 -4.75 -24.18 22.01
C THR A 6 -4.03 -23.85 20.71
N ILE A 7 -4.63 -22.97 19.90
CA ILE A 7 -3.94 -22.33 18.80
C ILE A 7 -2.84 -21.49 19.46
N THR A 8 -1.62 -22.00 19.49
CA THR A 8 -0.45 -21.17 19.79
C THR A 8 -0.38 -20.11 18.72
N ARG A 9 -0.86 -18.89 19.01
CA ARG A 9 -0.68 -17.74 18.13
C ARG A 9 0.83 -17.58 17.92
N SER A 10 1.26 -17.66 16.68
CA SER A 10 2.64 -17.37 16.31
C SER A 10 2.93 -15.91 16.65
N MET A 11 3.95 -15.67 17.48
CA MET A 11 4.35 -14.33 17.89
C MET A 11 5.55 -13.89 17.03
N LEU A 12 5.42 -12.77 16.33
CA LEU A 12 6.50 -12.21 15.53
C LEU A 12 7.53 -11.52 16.44
N GLN A 13 8.78 -11.94 16.34
CA GLN A 13 9.89 -11.31 17.06
C GLN A 13 10.40 -10.08 16.29
N ILE A 14 10.33 -8.90 16.91
CA ILE A 14 10.94 -7.68 16.36
C ILE A 14 12.45 -7.77 16.59
N ASN A 15 13.19 -7.98 15.50
CA ASN A 15 14.63 -8.23 15.50
C ASN A 15 15.44 -7.24 14.65
N ASN A 16 14.83 -6.12 14.22
CA ASN A 16 15.38 -5.07 13.35
C ASN A 16 15.56 -5.49 11.87
N THR A 17 14.92 -6.56 11.44
CA THR A 17 14.96 -7.05 10.06
C THR A 17 13.56 -7.41 9.57
N LEU A 18 12.59 -6.51 9.76
CA LEU A 18 11.23 -6.73 9.30
C LEU A 18 11.17 -6.80 7.78
N SER A 19 10.41 -7.76 7.28
CA SER A 19 10.09 -7.95 5.87
C SER A 19 8.67 -7.47 5.54
N LEU A 20 8.33 -7.40 4.26
CA LEU A 20 6.97 -7.12 3.83
C LEU A 20 5.97 -8.19 4.30
N ASP A 21 6.41 -9.45 4.35
CA ASP A 21 5.60 -10.58 4.87
C ASP A 21 5.31 -10.43 6.38
N ASP A 22 6.26 -9.93 7.17
CA ASP A 22 6.04 -9.65 8.58
C ASP A 22 4.98 -8.56 8.78
N PHE A 23 5.01 -7.51 7.97
CA PHE A 23 3.94 -6.51 7.96
C PHE A 23 2.59 -7.13 7.57
N HIS A 24 2.56 -7.97 6.54
CA HIS A 24 1.34 -8.66 6.13
C HIS A 24 0.74 -9.48 7.28
N LYS A 25 1.55 -10.28 7.97
CA LYS A 25 1.11 -11.09 9.13
C LYS A 25 0.53 -10.24 10.25
N VAL A 26 1.19 -9.12 10.61
CA VAL A 26 0.71 -8.25 11.69
C VAL A 26 -0.55 -7.49 11.30
N LEU A 27 -0.63 -7.01 10.07
CA LEU A 27 -1.70 -6.13 9.61
C LEU A 27 -2.98 -6.88 9.21
N PHE A 28 -2.83 -8.02 8.53
CA PHE A 28 -3.98 -8.74 7.94
C PHE A 28 -4.30 -10.05 8.65
N GLU A 29 -3.34 -10.66 9.35
CA GLU A 29 -3.54 -11.92 10.07
C GLU A 29 -3.59 -11.73 11.60
N ASN A 30 -3.43 -10.47 12.07
CA ASN A 30 -3.42 -10.12 13.50
C ASN A 30 -2.38 -10.91 14.32
N THR A 31 -1.21 -11.20 13.72
CA THR A 31 -0.09 -11.81 14.43
C THR A 31 0.40 -10.85 15.51
N GLU A 32 0.53 -11.34 16.74
CA GLU A 32 1.08 -10.55 17.86
C GLU A 32 2.58 -10.37 17.69
N ILE A 33 3.11 -9.26 18.21
CA ILE A 33 4.52 -8.90 18.11
C ILE A 33 5.19 -8.85 19.49
N GLN A 34 6.50 -9.11 19.53
CA GLN A 34 7.31 -8.91 20.73
C GLN A 34 8.72 -8.44 20.35
N PRO A 35 9.22 -7.33 20.94
CA PRO A 35 10.63 -6.97 20.85
C PRO A 35 11.51 -8.06 21.49
N THR A 36 12.63 -8.40 20.85
CA THR A 36 13.56 -9.38 21.43
C THR A 36 14.26 -8.81 22.66
N SER A 37 14.71 -9.69 23.57
CA SER A 37 15.51 -9.26 24.74
C SER A 37 16.74 -8.46 24.31
N LYS A 38 17.40 -8.86 23.21
CA LYS A 38 18.53 -8.14 22.64
C LYS A 38 18.18 -6.70 22.22
N ASN A 39 16.98 -6.48 21.68
CA ASN A 39 16.53 -5.14 21.30
C ASN A 39 16.24 -4.27 22.53
N LEU A 40 15.60 -4.85 23.55
CA LEU A 40 15.37 -4.14 24.81
C LEU A 40 16.69 -3.77 25.50
N GLU A 41 17.69 -4.65 25.48
CA GLU A 41 19.05 -4.36 25.98
C GLU A 41 19.72 -3.20 25.20
N LYS A 42 19.57 -3.15 23.87
CA LYS A 42 20.07 -2.02 23.07
C LYS A 42 19.38 -0.70 23.40
N ILE A 43 18.06 -0.72 23.59
CA ILE A 43 17.29 0.46 24.01
C ILE A 43 17.80 0.96 25.36
N ASP A 44 17.93 0.08 26.35
CA ASP A 44 18.41 0.42 27.70
C ASP A 44 19.84 0.97 27.68
N ALA A 45 20.72 0.35 26.90
CA ALA A 45 22.10 0.81 26.74
C ALA A 45 22.17 2.22 26.12
N SER A 46 21.37 2.47 25.08
CA SER A 46 21.28 3.76 24.41
C SER A 46 20.73 4.86 25.33
N PHE A 47 19.66 4.54 26.06
CA PHE A 47 19.08 5.45 27.04
C PHE A 47 20.06 5.81 28.17
N LYS A 48 20.70 4.81 28.77
CA LYS A 48 21.69 5.01 29.85
C LYS A 48 22.89 5.81 29.35
N PHE A 49 23.40 5.50 28.17
CA PHE A 49 24.52 6.22 27.55
C PHE A 49 24.15 7.70 27.34
N LEU A 50 23.00 7.99 26.73
CA LEU A 50 22.56 9.37 26.49
C LEU A 50 22.39 10.16 27.81
N LYS A 51 21.81 9.54 28.84
CA LYS A 51 21.61 10.15 30.17
C LYS A 51 22.93 10.59 30.79
N GLU A 52 23.98 9.78 30.63
CA GLU A 52 25.31 10.13 31.17
C GLU A 52 26.03 11.13 30.25
N PHE A 53 26.03 10.90 28.94
CA PHE A 53 26.73 11.72 27.96
C PHE A 53 26.23 13.18 27.94
N SER A 54 24.92 13.40 28.19
CA SER A 54 24.30 14.73 28.13
C SER A 54 24.58 15.62 29.36
N LYS A 55 25.15 15.09 30.44
CA LYS A 55 25.37 15.87 31.67
C LYS A 55 26.23 17.11 31.46
N ASN A 56 27.28 17.02 30.65
CA ASN A 56 28.25 18.09 30.44
C ASN A 56 28.40 18.51 28.96
N LYS A 57 27.48 18.14 28.11
CA LYS A 57 27.53 18.40 26.65
C LYS A 57 26.25 19.02 26.16
N VAL A 58 26.35 19.85 25.12
CA VAL A 58 25.19 20.39 24.42
C VAL A 58 24.70 19.36 23.43
N ILE A 59 23.46 18.87 23.60
CA ILE A 59 22.83 17.88 22.74
C ILE A 59 21.51 18.44 22.24
N TYR A 60 21.34 18.50 20.93
CA TYR A 60 20.11 18.95 20.29
C TYR A 60 18.90 18.14 20.80
N GLY A 61 17.86 18.84 21.20
CA GLY A 61 16.62 18.21 21.67
C GLY A 61 16.70 17.60 23.07
N VAL A 62 17.82 17.75 23.80
CA VAL A 62 17.98 17.34 25.20
C VAL A 62 18.08 18.57 26.12
N ASN A 63 19.02 19.46 25.81
CA ASN A 63 19.25 20.68 26.60
C ASN A 63 19.31 21.96 25.76
N THR A 64 18.77 21.90 24.55
CA THR A 64 18.54 23.03 23.64
C THR A 64 17.06 23.15 23.32
N GLY A 65 16.62 24.29 22.74
CA GLY A 65 15.36 24.38 22.04
C GLY A 65 15.38 23.57 20.74
N PHE A 66 14.33 23.71 19.92
CA PHE A 66 14.16 22.97 18.66
C PHE A 66 14.10 23.91 17.45
N GLY A 67 14.51 23.41 16.28
CA GLY A 67 14.47 24.15 15.04
C GLY A 67 15.15 25.52 15.15
N PRO A 68 14.49 26.61 14.75
CA PRO A 68 15.05 27.97 14.86
C PRO A 68 15.41 28.38 16.28
N MET A 69 14.87 27.74 17.28
CA MET A 69 15.15 28.00 18.70
C MET A 69 16.26 27.11 19.28
N ALA A 70 16.99 26.36 18.46
CA ALA A 70 18.07 25.47 18.90
C ALA A 70 19.19 26.17 19.67
N GLN A 71 19.37 27.48 19.46
CA GLN A 71 20.38 28.29 20.16
C GLN A 71 19.99 28.63 21.63
N TYR A 72 18.74 28.40 22.01
CA TYR A 72 18.32 28.66 23.39
C TYR A 72 18.69 27.49 24.30
N LYS A 73 19.48 27.75 25.33
CA LYS A 73 19.81 26.76 26.35
C LYS A 73 18.63 26.56 27.29
N ILE A 74 18.22 25.31 27.47
CA ILE A 74 17.11 24.95 28.37
C ILE A 74 17.64 24.58 29.74
N LYS A 75 17.05 25.18 30.78
CA LYS A 75 17.40 24.87 32.20
C LYS A 75 16.93 23.46 32.55
N ASP A 76 17.65 22.76 33.41
CA ASP A 76 17.37 21.36 33.78
C ASP A 76 15.93 21.16 34.27
N LYS A 77 15.39 22.07 35.05
CA LYS A 77 14.02 22.02 35.57
C LYS A 77 12.92 22.11 34.49
N ASP A 78 13.24 22.63 33.32
CA ASP A 78 12.30 22.91 32.24
C ASP A 78 12.39 21.86 31.09
N ARG A 79 13.39 20.97 31.11
CA ARG A 79 13.66 20.01 30.02
C ARG A 79 12.51 19.06 29.76
N ILE A 80 11.94 18.47 30.81
CA ILE A 80 10.82 17.53 30.72
C ILE A 80 9.56 18.25 30.20
N GLN A 81 9.27 19.45 30.76
CA GLN A 81 8.13 20.24 30.31
C GLN A 81 8.25 20.63 28.82
N LEU A 82 9.46 20.92 28.34
CA LEU A 82 9.72 21.21 26.95
C LEU A 82 9.32 20.03 26.02
N GLN A 83 9.61 18.79 26.42
CA GLN A 83 9.24 17.59 25.64
C GLN A 83 7.71 17.41 25.59
N TYR A 84 7.00 17.59 26.70
CA TYR A 84 5.53 17.59 26.72
C TYR A 84 4.94 18.71 25.85
N ASN A 85 5.51 19.91 25.90
CA ASN A 85 5.08 21.04 25.08
C ASN A 85 5.30 20.76 23.60
N LEU A 86 6.42 20.11 23.23
CA LEU A 86 6.71 19.70 21.86
C LEU A 86 5.63 18.76 21.32
N ILE A 87 5.31 17.69 22.05
CA ILE A 87 4.25 16.73 21.67
C ILE A 87 2.91 17.46 21.48
N ARG A 88 2.48 18.21 22.49
CA ARG A 88 1.16 18.86 22.47
C ARG A 88 1.04 19.91 21.37
N SER A 89 2.08 20.71 21.14
CA SER A 89 2.05 21.77 20.12
C SER A 89 2.05 21.23 18.69
N HIS A 90 2.65 20.05 18.48
CA HIS A 90 2.72 19.42 17.14
C HIS A 90 1.58 18.43 16.87
N ALA A 91 0.78 18.07 17.86
CA ALA A 91 -0.45 17.28 17.66
C ALA A 91 -1.55 18.16 17.04
N SER A 92 -1.29 18.72 15.87
CA SER A 92 -2.09 19.74 15.17
C SER A 92 -2.59 19.29 13.80
N GLY A 93 -2.64 17.98 13.57
CA GLY A 93 -3.08 17.39 12.29
C GLY A 93 -4.52 17.74 11.94
N ALA A 94 -4.81 17.76 10.64
CA ALA A 94 -6.12 18.09 10.08
C ALA A 94 -6.48 17.18 8.89
N GLY A 95 -7.68 17.33 8.36
CA GLY A 95 -8.22 16.50 7.29
C GLY A 95 -8.96 15.28 7.80
N LYS A 96 -8.99 14.21 7.02
CA LYS A 96 -9.63 12.96 7.43
C LYS A 96 -8.74 12.20 8.41
N PRO A 97 -9.35 11.48 9.38
CA PRO A 97 -8.61 10.48 10.15
C PRO A 97 -8.05 9.39 9.24
N MET A 98 -6.80 9.01 9.48
CA MET A 98 -6.19 7.85 8.83
C MET A 98 -6.88 6.55 9.29
N GLU A 99 -7.06 5.62 8.37
CA GLU A 99 -7.64 4.31 8.69
C GLU A 99 -6.75 3.52 9.65
N PRO A 100 -7.33 2.77 10.61
CA PRO A 100 -6.58 2.01 11.63
C PRO A 100 -5.48 1.10 11.06
N LEU A 101 -5.68 0.51 9.87
CA LEU A 101 -4.70 -0.34 9.20
C LEU A 101 -3.38 0.41 8.94
N TYR A 102 -3.46 1.62 8.38
CA TYR A 102 -2.30 2.46 8.07
C TYR A 102 -1.62 2.98 9.34
N VAL A 103 -2.41 3.32 10.37
CA VAL A 103 -1.86 3.73 11.67
C VAL A 103 -1.14 2.56 12.35
N LYS A 104 -1.67 1.35 12.29
CA LYS A 104 -1.00 0.15 12.82
C LYS A 104 0.34 -0.11 12.11
N ALA A 105 0.38 0.07 10.78
CA ALA A 105 1.62 -0.05 9.99
C ALA A 105 2.67 1.01 10.38
N LEU A 106 2.24 2.26 10.57
CA LEU A 106 3.07 3.35 11.09
C LEU A 106 3.65 3.01 12.46
N MET A 107 2.82 2.52 13.38
CA MET A 107 3.26 2.13 14.73
C MET A 107 4.30 1.00 14.68
N LEU A 108 4.09 -0.01 13.84
CA LEU A 108 5.03 -1.11 13.66
C LEU A 108 6.38 -0.63 13.09
N ALA A 109 6.35 0.24 12.08
CA ALA A 109 7.55 0.87 11.52
C ALA A 109 8.29 1.69 12.59
N ARG A 110 7.56 2.48 13.40
CA ARG A 110 8.17 3.27 14.48
C ARG A 110 8.78 2.41 15.57
N LEU A 111 8.08 1.38 16.00
CA LEU A 111 8.58 0.43 16.99
C LEU A 111 9.89 -0.23 16.52
N ASN A 112 9.94 -0.66 15.25
CA ASN A 112 11.14 -1.28 14.70
C ASN A 112 12.34 -0.31 14.69
N THR A 113 12.14 0.94 14.25
CA THR A 113 13.17 2.00 14.29
C THR A 113 13.69 2.22 15.72
N LEU A 114 12.81 2.38 16.69
CA LEU A 114 13.21 2.59 18.10
C LEU A 114 13.94 1.37 18.68
N SER A 115 13.56 0.17 18.24
CA SER A 115 14.17 -1.11 18.66
C SER A 115 15.62 -1.28 18.19
N LEU A 116 16.11 -0.44 17.26
CA LEU A 116 17.53 -0.38 16.89
C LEU A 116 18.43 0.12 18.03
N GLY A 117 17.86 0.78 19.05
CA GLY A 117 18.61 1.35 20.17
C GLY A 117 19.48 2.55 19.76
N LYS A 118 19.06 3.34 18.77
CA LYS A 118 19.78 4.52 18.28
C LYS A 118 19.10 5.85 18.64
N SER A 119 17.97 5.81 19.36
CA SER A 119 17.14 6.99 19.68
C SER A 119 17.26 7.49 21.12
N GLY A 120 17.83 6.70 22.03
CA GLY A 120 18.04 7.08 23.43
C GLY A 120 16.73 7.24 24.23
N VAL A 121 15.69 6.49 23.91
CA VAL A 121 14.40 6.47 24.60
C VAL A 121 14.37 5.44 25.72
N HIS A 122 13.51 5.63 26.72
CA HIS A 122 13.26 4.64 27.76
C HIS A 122 12.48 3.45 27.19
N ARG A 123 12.73 2.24 27.71
CA ARG A 123 12.10 0.99 27.23
C ARG A 123 10.58 0.97 27.32
N SER A 124 9.98 1.71 28.24
CA SER A 124 8.53 1.83 28.38
C SER A 124 7.83 2.25 27.07
N VAL A 125 8.51 3.04 26.23
CA VAL A 125 8.01 3.42 24.90
C VAL A 125 7.75 2.19 24.04
N SER A 126 8.71 1.27 23.98
CA SER A 126 8.60 0.03 23.21
C SER A 126 7.52 -0.90 23.78
N GLU A 127 7.43 -0.99 25.10
CA GLU A 127 6.48 -1.85 25.82
C GLU A 127 5.03 -1.37 25.63
N VAL A 128 4.78 -0.06 25.75
CA VAL A 128 3.43 0.50 25.52
C VAL A 128 3.04 0.38 24.04
N MET A 129 3.95 0.69 23.11
CA MET A 129 3.66 0.59 21.67
C MET A 129 3.36 -0.84 21.25
N GLN A 130 4.08 -1.84 21.78
CA GLN A 130 3.77 -3.26 21.60
C GLN A 130 2.35 -3.60 22.06
N GLN A 131 1.96 -3.15 23.27
CA GLN A 131 0.61 -3.40 23.79
C GLN A 131 -0.47 -2.79 22.89
N LEU A 132 -0.28 -1.55 22.42
CA LEU A 132 -1.22 -0.90 21.51
C LEU A 132 -1.40 -1.68 20.21
N ILE A 133 -0.29 -2.12 19.58
CA ILE A 133 -0.32 -2.89 18.34
C ILE A 133 -1.04 -4.23 18.55
N ASN A 134 -0.69 -4.99 19.60
CA ASN A 134 -1.25 -6.30 19.88
C ASN A 134 -2.75 -6.25 20.25
N LYS A 135 -3.18 -5.18 20.90
CA LYS A 135 -4.59 -4.97 21.29
C LYS A 135 -5.41 -4.23 20.22
N ASN A 136 -4.84 -3.91 19.05
CA ASN A 136 -5.47 -3.12 17.99
C ASN A 136 -6.03 -1.77 18.49
N ILE A 137 -5.28 -1.11 19.37
CA ILE A 137 -5.55 0.25 19.84
C ILE A 137 -4.74 1.19 18.94
N THR A 138 -5.41 1.95 18.07
CA THR A 138 -4.73 2.83 17.11
C THR A 138 -4.98 4.29 17.44
N PRO A 139 -3.94 5.11 17.59
CA PRO A 139 -4.06 6.56 17.76
C PRO A 139 -4.91 7.21 16.68
N LEU A 140 -5.66 8.24 17.04
CA LEU A 140 -6.31 9.12 16.08
C LEU A 140 -5.26 10.02 15.44
N ILE A 141 -4.90 9.72 14.19
CA ILE A 141 -3.93 10.47 13.39
C ILE A 141 -4.63 10.99 12.14
N PHE A 142 -4.28 12.21 11.70
CA PHE A 142 -4.88 12.86 10.54
C PHE A 142 -3.96 12.83 9.32
N GLU A 143 -4.57 12.91 8.13
CA GLU A 143 -3.85 12.83 6.86
C GLU A 143 -2.90 14.02 6.62
N HIS A 144 -3.27 15.24 7.10
CA HIS A 144 -2.52 16.45 6.86
C HIS A 144 -1.66 16.88 8.06
N GLY A 145 -0.48 17.45 7.78
CA GLY A 145 0.44 18.03 8.76
C GLY A 145 1.91 17.63 8.54
N GLY A 146 2.18 16.48 7.96
CA GLY A 146 3.54 16.03 7.67
C GLY A 146 4.10 16.73 6.43
N VAL A 147 5.29 17.33 6.54
CA VAL A 147 6.00 17.96 5.42
C VAL A 147 7.25 17.19 5.00
N GLY A 148 7.68 16.24 5.82
CA GLY A 148 8.76 15.30 5.49
C GLY A 148 10.18 15.86 5.53
N ALA A 149 10.39 17.06 6.09
CA ALA A 149 11.72 17.64 6.28
C ALA A 149 12.41 17.13 7.55
N SER A 150 11.67 17.10 8.67
CA SER A 150 12.09 16.43 9.92
C SER A 150 11.30 15.13 10.11
N GLY A 151 10.97 14.48 9.02
CA GLY A 151 10.04 13.37 8.97
C GLY A 151 8.59 13.80 9.18
N ASP A 152 7.81 12.96 9.81
CA ASP A 152 6.35 13.05 9.96
C ASP A 152 5.96 13.65 11.30
N LEU A 153 6.53 14.82 11.67
CA LEU A 153 6.40 15.40 13.01
C LEU A 153 4.97 15.42 13.54
N VAL A 154 4.01 15.88 12.72
CA VAL A 154 2.62 16.04 13.15
C VAL A 154 1.94 14.68 13.36
N GLN A 155 2.06 13.75 12.43
CA GLN A 155 1.48 12.40 12.57
C GLN A 155 2.06 11.67 13.76
N LEU A 156 3.38 11.73 13.94
CA LEU A 156 4.06 11.09 15.06
C LEU A 156 3.81 11.80 16.39
N ALA A 157 3.49 13.11 16.39
CA ALA A 157 3.04 13.81 17.58
C ALA A 157 1.70 13.27 18.10
N HIS A 158 0.76 12.94 17.22
CA HIS A 158 -0.47 12.27 17.63
C HIS A 158 -0.22 10.88 18.22
N LEU A 159 0.73 10.11 17.69
CA LEU A 159 1.16 8.85 18.30
C LEU A 159 1.77 9.10 19.69
N ALA A 160 2.69 10.06 19.81
CA ALA A 160 3.33 10.41 21.07
C ALA A 160 2.32 10.90 22.12
N LEU A 161 1.29 11.65 21.70
CA LEU A 161 0.21 12.13 22.56
C LEU A 161 -0.55 10.95 23.21
N VAL A 162 -0.84 9.90 22.43
CA VAL A 162 -1.47 8.67 22.95
C VAL A 162 -0.54 7.93 23.91
N LEU A 163 0.76 7.84 23.60
CA LEU A 163 1.72 7.16 24.48
C LEU A 163 1.82 7.80 25.86
N ILE A 164 1.67 9.13 25.97
CA ILE A 164 1.61 9.86 27.26
C ILE A 164 0.21 9.85 27.92
N GLY A 165 -0.75 9.10 27.34
CA GLY A 165 -2.11 8.93 27.90
C GLY A 165 -3.09 10.06 27.56
N GLU A 166 -2.79 10.89 26.56
CA GLU A 166 -3.64 12.00 26.11
C GLU A 166 -4.23 11.71 24.70
N GLY A 167 -5.14 12.58 24.24
CA GLY A 167 -5.77 12.44 22.91
C GLY A 167 -6.73 11.27 22.81
N GLU A 168 -6.96 10.81 21.59
CA GLU A 168 -7.99 9.83 21.28
C GLU A 168 -7.43 8.64 20.47
N VAL A 169 -8.13 7.52 20.55
CA VAL A 169 -7.80 6.28 19.84
C VAL A 169 -9.04 5.70 19.15
N PHE A 170 -8.82 4.92 18.09
CA PHE A 170 -9.79 3.96 17.60
C PHE A 170 -9.59 2.63 18.34
N TYR A 171 -10.65 2.16 18.98
CA TYR A 171 -10.66 0.90 19.70
C TYR A 171 -12.03 0.22 19.60
N LYS A 172 -12.05 -1.07 19.25
CA LYS A 172 -13.29 -1.85 19.02
C LYS A 172 -14.27 -1.14 18.07
N GLY A 173 -13.75 -0.55 16.98
CA GLY A 173 -14.54 0.14 15.96
C GLY A 173 -15.08 1.51 16.36
N LYS A 174 -14.66 2.07 17.49
CA LYS A 174 -15.14 3.37 18.02
C LYS A 174 -13.98 4.30 18.32
N ARG A 175 -14.21 5.59 18.14
CA ARG A 175 -13.34 6.66 18.61
C ARG A 175 -13.58 6.90 20.10
N ARG A 176 -12.53 6.89 20.91
CA ARG A 176 -12.59 6.98 22.38
C ARG A 176 -11.40 7.76 22.94
N GLU A 177 -11.58 8.33 24.13
CA GLU A 177 -10.50 8.97 24.89
C GLU A 177 -9.43 7.95 25.28
N THR A 178 -8.15 8.31 25.10
CA THR A 178 -7.01 7.43 25.42
C THR A 178 -7.05 6.96 26.89
N LYS A 179 -7.33 7.88 27.83
CA LYS A 179 -7.38 7.57 29.27
C LYS A 179 -8.38 6.48 29.62
N GLU A 180 -9.55 6.50 28.99
CA GLU A 180 -10.59 5.49 29.23
C GLU A 180 -10.13 4.11 28.76
N VAL A 181 -9.57 4.04 27.53
CA VAL A 181 -9.10 2.78 26.94
C VAL A 181 -7.90 2.24 27.71
N PHE A 182 -6.96 3.08 28.12
CA PHE A 182 -5.81 2.67 28.91
C PHE A 182 -6.23 2.12 30.27
N SER A 183 -7.22 2.74 30.93
CA SER A 183 -7.78 2.23 32.18
C SER A 183 -8.48 0.87 31.98
N GLU A 184 -9.29 0.72 30.92
CA GLU A 184 -9.98 -0.54 30.57
C GLU A 184 -8.98 -1.68 30.31
N GLU A 185 -7.88 -1.39 29.61
CA GLU A 185 -6.90 -2.37 29.16
C GLU A 185 -5.70 -2.54 30.11
N ASN A 186 -5.71 -1.85 31.26
CA ASN A 186 -4.62 -1.83 32.23
C ASN A 186 -3.26 -1.44 31.61
N ILE A 187 -3.26 -0.40 30.76
CA ILE A 187 -2.06 0.19 30.15
C ILE A 187 -1.65 1.42 30.94
N SER A 188 -0.42 1.46 31.40
CA SER A 188 0.16 2.67 32.00
C SER A 188 0.77 3.54 30.91
N PRO A 189 0.44 4.84 30.83
CA PRO A 189 1.10 5.74 29.89
C PRO A 189 2.59 5.86 30.22
N ILE A 190 3.40 6.25 29.23
CA ILE A 190 4.82 6.53 29.46
C ILE A 190 5.00 7.84 30.21
N GLU A 191 6.09 7.92 30.96
CA GLU A 191 6.62 9.17 31.50
C GLU A 191 7.78 9.66 30.63
N ILE A 192 7.88 10.96 30.43
CA ILE A 192 8.98 11.56 29.67
C ILE A 192 10.22 11.66 30.56
N GLU A 193 11.34 11.11 30.10
CA GLU A 193 12.59 11.06 30.84
C GLU A 193 13.64 12.08 30.35
N ILE A 194 14.02 12.00 29.06
CA ILE A 194 15.10 12.85 28.54
C ILE A 194 14.71 13.53 27.23
N ARG A 195 14.42 12.73 26.19
CA ARG A 195 14.15 13.23 24.83
C ARG A 195 13.01 12.51 24.13
N GLU A 196 12.18 11.80 24.85
CA GLU A 196 11.09 11.01 24.28
C GLU A 196 10.17 11.87 23.40
N GLY A 197 9.94 13.15 23.76
CA GLY A 197 9.18 14.08 22.92
C GLY A 197 9.74 14.17 21.50
N LEU A 198 11.01 14.51 21.34
CA LEU A 198 11.64 14.58 20.02
C LEU A 198 11.79 13.19 19.39
N ALA A 199 12.30 12.21 20.14
CA ALA A 199 12.58 10.88 19.62
C ALA A 199 11.32 10.12 19.14
N LEU A 200 10.16 10.42 19.66
CA LEU A 200 8.89 9.84 19.23
C LEU A 200 8.37 10.46 17.93
N MET A 201 8.74 11.71 17.65
CA MET A 201 8.17 12.49 16.55
C MET A 201 9.10 12.60 15.34
N ASN A 202 10.42 12.53 15.53
CA ASN A 202 11.40 12.75 14.49
C ASN A 202 11.67 11.46 13.71
N GLY A 203 11.25 11.40 12.47
CA GLY A 203 11.42 10.23 11.58
C GLY A 203 10.33 10.05 10.55
N THR A 204 10.50 9.06 9.68
CA THR A 204 9.73 8.82 8.46
C THR A 204 8.66 7.74 8.60
N SER A 205 8.36 7.31 9.82
CA SER A 205 7.55 6.10 10.06
C SER A 205 6.09 6.22 9.59
N ALA A 206 5.51 7.44 9.51
CA ALA A 206 4.15 7.60 9.01
C ALA A 206 4.10 7.39 7.48
N MET A 207 4.91 8.12 6.72
CA MET A 207 4.98 7.95 5.28
C MET A 207 5.38 6.52 4.89
N THR A 208 6.31 5.91 5.64
CA THR A 208 6.78 4.54 5.39
C THR A 208 5.69 3.51 5.71
N GLY A 209 4.98 3.65 6.82
CA GLY A 209 3.87 2.76 7.17
C GLY A 209 2.73 2.80 6.16
N ILE A 210 2.34 3.99 5.71
CA ILE A 210 1.36 4.15 4.61
C ILE A 210 1.89 3.48 3.35
N GLY A 211 3.16 3.71 3.00
CA GLY A 211 3.80 3.15 1.82
C GLY A 211 3.84 1.62 1.82
N ILE A 212 4.10 0.97 2.95
CA ILE A 212 4.08 -0.49 3.08
C ILE A 212 2.69 -1.06 2.76
N VAL A 213 1.62 -0.45 3.30
CA VAL A 213 0.24 -0.87 2.98
C VAL A 213 -0.07 -0.66 1.50
N ASN A 214 0.37 0.48 0.94
CA ASN A 214 0.23 0.77 -0.49
C ASN A 214 0.90 -0.30 -1.36
N ILE A 215 2.10 -0.77 -1.01
CA ILE A 215 2.79 -1.84 -1.74
C ILE A 215 2.02 -3.15 -1.65
N ILE A 216 1.52 -3.53 -0.48
CA ILE A 216 0.73 -4.77 -0.31
C ILE A 216 -0.50 -4.73 -1.22
N TYR A 217 -1.22 -3.63 -1.24
CA TYR A 217 -2.37 -3.46 -2.11
C TYR A 217 -1.99 -3.37 -3.60
N ALA A 218 -0.90 -2.70 -3.95
CA ALA A 218 -0.43 -2.63 -5.34
C ALA A 218 -0.03 -4.00 -5.89
N LYS A 219 0.57 -4.88 -5.09
CA LYS A 219 0.84 -6.28 -5.47
C LYS A 219 -0.44 -7.05 -5.77
N ARG A 220 -1.46 -6.94 -4.90
CA ARG A 220 -2.78 -7.57 -5.13
C ARG A 220 -3.44 -7.02 -6.39
N LEU A 221 -3.43 -5.70 -6.55
CA LEU A 221 -3.99 -5.02 -7.72
C LEU A 221 -3.33 -5.50 -9.01
N LEU A 222 -1.99 -5.61 -9.03
CA LEU A 222 -1.26 -6.15 -10.18
C LEU A 222 -1.67 -7.60 -10.49
N ASN A 223 -1.79 -8.45 -9.48
CA ASN A 223 -2.19 -9.84 -9.65
C ASN A 223 -3.61 -9.94 -10.25
N TRP A 224 -4.55 -9.16 -9.75
CA TRP A 224 -5.90 -9.08 -10.32
C TRP A 224 -5.93 -8.51 -11.74
N SER A 225 -5.09 -7.52 -12.06
CA SER A 225 -4.97 -6.97 -13.42
C SER A 225 -4.41 -8.01 -14.40
N VAL A 226 -3.46 -8.84 -13.97
CA VAL A 226 -2.96 -9.98 -14.77
C VAL A 226 -4.05 -11.01 -14.99
N PHE A 227 -4.84 -11.34 -13.94
CA PHE A 227 -5.99 -12.24 -14.03
C PHE A 227 -7.02 -11.72 -15.05
N CYS A 228 -7.48 -10.47 -14.90
CA CYS A 228 -8.45 -9.88 -15.83
C CYS A 228 -7.96 -9.88 -17.27
N SER A 229 -6.69 -9.51 -17.48
CA SER A 229 -6.07 -9.53 -18.81
C SER A 229 -6.02 -10.94 -19.40
N ALA A 230 -5.72 -11.98 -18.61
CA ALA A 230 -5.72 -13.37 -19.06
C ALA A 230 -7.15 -13.84 -19.41
N ALA A 231 -8.12 -13.60 -18.54
CA ALA A 231 -9.53 -13.96 -18.76
C ALA A 231 -10.10 -13.28 -20.03
N ILE A 232 -9.73 -12.02 -20.29
CA ILE A 232 -10.15 -11.33 -21.52
C ILE A 232 -9.53 -11.99 -22.75
N ASN A 233 -8.26 -12.42 -22.69
CA ASN A 233 -7.64 -13.17 -23.78
C ASN A 233 -8.37 -14.49 -24.07
N GLU A 234 -8.91 -15.19 -23.06
CA GLU A 234 -9.78 -16.34 -23.25
C GLU A 234 -11.11 -15.94 -23.92
N ILE A 235 -11.79 -14.91 -23.40
CA ILE A 235 -13.07 -14.42 -23.94
C ILE A 235 -12.97 -14.13 -25.44
N VAL A 236 -11.92 -13.44 -25.85
CA VAL A 236 -11.75 -13.03 -27.26
C VAL A 236 -11.02 -14.05 -28.10
N GLN A 237 -10.67 -15.20 -27.53
CA GLN A 237 -9.93 -16.27 -28.18
C GLN A 237 -8.67 -15.76 -28.88
N ALA A 238 -7.85 -15.02 -28.12
CA ALA A 238 -6.63 -14.39 -28.61
C ALA A 238 -5.57 -15.43 -29.03
N TYR A 239 -4.67 -15.02 -29.92
CA TYR A 239 -3.47 -15.83 -30.20
C TYR A 239 -2.54 -15.82 -28.99
N ASP A 240 -1.87 -16.95 -28.73
CA ASP A 240 -1.00 -17.16 -27.56
C ASP A 240 0.45 -16.69 -27.80
N ASP A 241 0.86 -16.51 -29.05
CA ASP A 241 2.24 -16.16 -29.42
C ASP A 241 2.76 -14.86 -28.81
N HIS A 242 1.88 -13.88 -28.55
CA HIS A 242 2.31 -12.64 -27.85
C HIS A 242 2.68 -12.84 -26.36
N LEU A 243 2.33 -13.99 -25.80
CA LEU A 243 2.72 -14.40 -24.44
C LEU A 243 3.90 -15.40 -24.46
N SER A 244 4.35 -15.87 -25.64
CA SER A 244 5.38 -16.90 -25.75
C SER A 244 6.68 -16.51 -25.01
N GLU A 245 7.41 -17.52 -24.56
CA GLU A 245 8.69 -17.32 -23.89
C GLU A 245 9.70 -16.69 -24.84
N GLU A 246 9.77 -17.16 -26.07
CA GLU A 246 10.69 -16.71 -27.12
C GLU A 246 10.53 -15.22 -27.42
N LEU A 247 9.28 -14.76 -27.60
CA LEU A 247 9.01 -13.35 -27.84
C LEU A 247 9.44 -12.49 -26.67
N ASN A 248 9.08 -12.88 -25.44
CA ASN A 248 9.31 -12.07 -24.25
C ASN A 248 10.77 -12.15 -23.78
N ALA A 249 11.48 -13.25 -24.01
CA ALA A 249 12.92 -13.39 -23.73
C ALA A 249 13.80 -12.54 -24.67
N ALA A 250 13.30 -12.17 -25.86
CA ALA A 250 14.01 -11.25 -26.77
C ALA A 250 14.21 -9.84 -26.18
N LYS A 251 13.48 -9.47 -25.11
CA LYS A 251 13.70 -8.27 -24.31
C LYS A 251 14.14 -8.62 -22.89
N GLN A 252 15.18 -7.95 -22.40
CA GLN A 252 15.82 -8.28 -21.12
C GLN A 252 15.09 -7.70 -19.88
N HIS A 253 13.87 -7.19 -20.02
CA HIS A 253 13.11 -6.63 -18.90
C HIS A 253 12.48 -7.73 -18.06
N HIS A 254 12.91 -7.83 -16.80
CA HIS A 254 12.48 -8.87 -15.88
C HIS A 254 10.97 -8.88 -15.66
N GLY A 255 10.38 -7.73 -15.36
CA GLY A 255 8.94 -7.62 -15.12
C GLY A 255 8.11 -8.03 -16.34
N GLN A 256 8.53 -7.69 -17.57
CA GLN A 256 7.83 -8.15 -18.77
C GLN A 256 7.80 -9.67 -18.86
N GLN A 257 8.94 -10.32 -18.64
CA GLN A 257 9.06 -11.79 -18.69
C GLN A 257 8.19 -12.43 -17.60
N LYS A 258 8.19 -11.87 -16.38
CA LYS A 258 7.37 -12.36 -15.26
C LYS A 258 5.86 -12.21 -15.50
N ILE A 259 5.41 -11.13 -16.10
CA ILE A 259 3.99 -10.97 -16.45
C ILE A 259 3.59 -11.96 -17.55
N ALA A 260 4.40 -12.11 -18.58
CA ALA A 260 4.15 -13.10 -19.65
C ALA A 260 4.11 -14.53 -19.10
N GLU A 261 5.04 -14.90 -18.22
CA GLU A 261 5.09 -16.19 -17.52
C GLU A 261 3.78 -16.43 -16.74
N ARG A 262 3.34 -15.48 -15.90
CA ARG A 262 2.09 -15.60 -15.14
C ARG A 262 0.86 -15.77 -16.02
N MET A 263 0.78 -15.04 -17.13
CA MET A 263 -0.32 -15.19 -18.09
C MET A 263 -0.30 -16.55 -18.79
N ARG A 264 0.88 -17.06 -19.18
CA ARG A 264 1.02 -18.42 -19.75
C ARG A 264 0.58 -19.50 -18.74
N ASP A 265 1.04 -19.39 -17.48
CA ASP A 265 0.66 -20.32 -16.42
C ASP A 265 -0.85 -20.32 -16.15
N HIS A 266 -1.46 -19.14 -16.21
CA HIS A 266 -2.90 -18.98 -16.09
C HIS A 266 -3.65 -19.68 -17.25
N LEU A 267 -3.18 -19.51 -18.47
CA LEU A 267 -3.86 -19.94 -19.69
C LEU A 267 -3.48 -21.35 -20.16
N LYS A 268 -2.53 -22.04 -19.53
CA LYS A 268 -1.92 -23.30 -19.99
C LYS A 268 -2.89 -24.44 -20.29
N ASP A 269 -4.04 -24.45 -19.65
CA ASP A 269 -5.09 -25.49 -19.81
C ASP A 269 -6.37 -24.94 -20.45
N SER A 270 -6.34 -23.68 -20.92
CA SER A 270 -7.41 -23.06 -21.68
C SER A 270 -7.54 -23.73 -23.06
N LYS A 271 -8.78 -23.96 -23.49
CA LYS A 271 -9.11 -24.44 -24.83
C LYS A 271 -9.57 -23.32 -25.76
N LEU A 272 -9.43 -22.06 -25.30
CA LEU A 272 -9.92 -20.88 -26.04
C LEU A 272 -8.80 -20.10 -26.71
N THR A 273 -7.57 -20.17 -26.18
CA THR A 273 -6.40 -19.56 -26.83
C THR A 273 -6.11 -20.22 -28.17
N ARG A 274 -5.70 -19.42 -29.15
CA ARG A 274 -5.46 -19.91 -30.55
C ARG A 274 -3.98 -20.01 -30.83
N ASP A 275 -3.54 -21.14 -31.39
CA ASP A 275 -2.23 -21.27 -32.02
C ASP A 275 -2.27 -20.67 -33.45
N ARG A 276 -1.32 -19.78 -33.73
CA ARG A 276 -1.24 -19.11 -35.04
C ARG A 276 -0.93 -20.07 -36.19
N ASN A 277 -0.14 -21.12 -35.91
CA ASN A 277 0.17 -22.14 -36.90
C ASN A 277 -1.08 -22.88 -37.37
N GLU A 278 -2.02 -23.15 -36.46
CA GLU A 278 -3.27 -23.85 -36.80
C GLU A 278 -4.26 -22.95 -37.53
N HIS A 279 -4.30 -21.66 -37.22
CA HIS A 279 -5.36 -20.75 -37.68
C HIS A 279 -4.95 -19.84 -38.84
N LEU A 280 -3.69 -19.41 -38.93
CA LEU A 280 -3.24 -18.44 -39.94
C LEU A 280 -2.19 -19.00 -40.90
N TYR A 281 -1.21 -19.79 -40.42
CA TYR A 281 -0.10 -20.22 -41.27
C TYR A 281 -0.43 -21.36 -42.20
N ASN A 282 -1.53 -22.08 -41.97
CA ASN A 282 -2.03 -23.14 -42.83
C ASN A 282 -2.99 -22.64 -43.93
N ASP A 283 -3.28 -21.33 -43.98
CA ASP A 283 -4.17 -20.77 -44.98
C ASP A 283 -3.47 -20.83 -46.34
N LYS A 284 -3.99 -21.68 -47.24
CA LYS A 284 -3.52 -21.75 -48.63
C LYS A 284 -3.79 -20.38 -49.23
N ALA A 285 -2.76 -19.77 -49.81
CA ALA A 285 -2.80 -18.45 -50.45
C ALA A 285 -4.14 -18.20 -51.16
N ASP A 286 -5.08 -17.61 -50.44
CA ASP A 286 -6.36 -17.19 -50.97
C ASP A 286 -6.12 -15.96 -51.86
N LYS A 287 -6.81 -15.90 -52.99
CA LYS A 287 -6.77 -14.76 -53.91
C LYS A 287 -7.42 -13.50 -53.30
N ASN A 288 -7.89 -13.58 -52.08
CA ASN A 288 -8.51 -12.47 -51.36
C ASN A 288 -7.49 -11.43 -50.94
N THR A 289 -7.79 -10.17 -51.14
CA THR A 289 -6.99 -9.03 -50.70
C THR A 289 -7.25 -8.64 -49.24
N TYR A 290 -8.14 -9.36 -48.55
CA TYR A 290 -8.55 -9.09 -47.18
C TYR A 290 -8.69 -10.40 -46.38
N PHE A 291 -7.99 -10.49 -45.24
CA PHE A 291 -8.12 -11.61 -44.32
C PHE A 291 -9.40 -11.48 -43.51
N LYS A 292 -10.17 -12.56 -43.38
CA LYS A 292 -11.36 -12.59 -42.50
C LYS A 292 -11.01 -12.69 -41.03
N GLU A 293 -9.98 -13.46 -40.72
CA GLU A 293 -9.47 -13.63 -39.35
C GLU A 293 -8.62 -12.44 -38.94
N LYS A 294 -8.66 -12.09 -37.65
CA LYS A 294 -7.76 -11.08 -37.09
C LYS A 294 -6.31 -11.55 -37.18
N VAL A 295 -5.45 -10.73 -37.74
CA VAL A 295 -4.00 -11.04 -37.82
C VAL A 295 -3.28 -10.71 -36.52
N GLN A 296 -3.73 -9.71 -35.78
CA GLN A 296 -3.16 -9.29 -34.50
C GLN A 296 -4.23 -8.75 -33.57
N GLU A 297 -4.05 -8.99 -32.26
CA GLU A 297 -4.89 -8.41 -31.23
C GLU A 297 -4.58 -6.90 -31.02
N TYR A 298 -5.51 -6.19 -30.38
CA TYR A 298 -5.30 -4.81 -29.96
C TYR A 298 -4.18 -4.71 -28.91
N TYR A 299 -3.56 -3.54 -28.78
CA TYR A 299 -2.44 -3.33 -27.86
C TYR A 299 -2.82 -3.59 -26.40
N SER A 300 -4.04 -3.25 -25.98
CA SER A 300 -4.53 -3.55 -24.64
C SER A 300 -4.63 -5.03 -24.32
N LEU A 301 -4.58 -5.90 -25.32
CA LEU A 301 -4.58 -7.37 -25.17
C LEU A 301 -3.15 -7.93 -25.33
N ARG A 302 -2.50 -7.66 -26.46
CA ARG A 302 -1.20 -8.30 -26.78
C ARG A 302 0.00 -7.62 -26.10
N CYS A 303 -0.10 -6.36 -25.67
CA CYS A 303 1.01 -5.64 -25.02
C CYS A 303 0.90 -5.64 -23.49
N VAL A 304 0.08 -6.51 -22.88
CA VAL A 304 -0.04 -6.60 -21.43
C VAL A 304 1.31 -6.83 -20.74
N PRO A 305 2.18 -7.76 -21.19
CA PRO A 305 3.49 -7.93 -20.58
C PRO A 305 4.35 -6.66 -20.60
N GLN A 306 4.31 -5.89 -21.70
CA GLN A 306 5.06 -4.66 -21.87
C GLN A 306 4.49 -3.48 -21.05
N ILE A 307 3.21 -3.52 -20.71
CA ILE A 307 2.52 -2.48 -19.92
C ILE A 307 2.61 -2.78 -18.43
N LEU A 308 2.34 -4.02 -18.00
CA LEU A 308 2.38 -4.41 -16.59
C LEU A 308 3.78 -4.80 -16.10
N GLY A 309 4.72 -5.09 -16.99
CA GLY A 309 6.12 -5.35 -16.64
C GLY A 309 6.77 -4.19 -15.85
N PRO A 310 6.72 -2.95 -16.35
CA PRO A 310 7.21 -1.78 -15.57
C PRO A 310 6.49 -1.58 -14.24
N VAL A 311 5.19 -1.95 -14.14
CA VAL A 311 4.44 -1.91 -12.88
C VAL A 311 5.03 -2.90 -11.89
N TYR A 312 5.28 -4.15 -12.33
CA TYR A 312 5.92 -5.20 -11.54
C TYR A 312 7.30 -4.75 -11.02
N ASP A 313 8.18 -4.31 -11.93
CA ASP A 313 9.55 -3.88 -11.57
C ASP A 313 9.54 -2.71 -10.59
N THR A 314 8.63 -1.75 -10.76
CA THR A 314 8.47 -0.60 -9.87
C THR A 314 8.00 -1.03 -8.48
N ILE A 315 6.99 -1.90 -8.39
CA ILE A 315 6.50 -2.41 -7.09
C ILE A 315 7.61 -3.14 -6.33
N GLU A 316 8.38 -4.01 -7.00
CA GLU A 316 9.48 -4.74 -6.35
C GLU A 316 10.60 -3.80 -5.89
N HIS A 317 10.97 -2.80 -6.70
CA HIS A 317 11.97 -1.80 -6.32
C HIS A 317 11.49 -0.93 -5.15
N THR A 318 10.26 -0.43 -5.21
CA THR A 318 9.66 0.38 -4.14
C THR A 318 9.57 -0.42 -2.83
N ALA A 319 9.18 -1.70 -2.90
CA ALA A 319 9.16 -2.58 -1.73
C ALA A 319 10.54 -2.70 -1.07
N LYS A 320 11.60 -2.88 -1.87
CA LYS A 320 12.98 -2.93 -1.37
C LYS A 320 13.36 -1.65 -0.62
N ILE A 321 13.15 -0.48 -1.23
CA ILE A 321 13.52 0.82 -0.62
C ILE A 321 12.74 1.06 0.69
N LEU A 322 11.45 0.75 0.72
CA LEU A 322 10.64 0.95 1.94
C LEU A 322 11.03 -0.02 3.06
N ILE A 323 11.44 -1.25 2.74
CA ILE A 323 11.96 -2.18 3.74
C ILE A 323 13.34 -1.73 4.26
N GLU A 324 14.19 -1.14 3.43
CA GLU A 324 15.43 -0.49 3.87
C GLU A 324 15.12 0.66 4.85
N GLU A 325 14.12 1.49 4.55
CA GLU A 325 13.70 2.60 5.42
C GLU A 325 13.13 2.09 6.76
N VAL A 326 12.25 1.08 6.75
CA VAL A 326 11.69 0.43 7.96
C VAL A 326 12.80 -0.07 8.89
N ASN A 327 13.89 -0.61 8.34
CA ASN A 327 14.99 -1.21 9.07
C ASN A 327 16.14 -0.22 9.37
N SER A 328 15.88 1.07 9.20
CA SER A 328 16.85 2.14 9.40
C SER A 328 16.55 2.98 10.65
N ALA A 329 17.60 3.60 11.19
CA ALA A 329 17.47 4.63 12.22
C ALA A 329 17.25 5.99 11.56
N ASN A 330 15.98 6.38 11.45
CA ASN A 330 15.54 7.63 10.81
C ASN A 330 15.23 8.73 11.84
N ASP A 331 16.17 8.99 12.74
CA ASP A 331 16.07 9.94 13.85
C ASP A 331 17.21 10.97 13.80
N ASN A 332 17.17 11.98 14.65
CA ASN A 332 18.24 12.94 14.92
C ASN A 332 18.10 13.53 16.34
N PRO A 333 19.16 13.52 17.15
CA PRO A 333 20.47 12.90 16.87
C PRO A 333 20.45 11.37 16.95
N ILE A 334 21.43 10.75 16.30
CA ILE A 334 21.70 9.31 16.39
C ILE A 334 22.61 9.05 17.58
N ILE A 335 22.18 8.14 18.45
CA ILE A 335 22.93 7.71 19.61
C ILE A 335 23.78 6.49 19.26
N ASP A 336 25.07 6.60 19.38
CA ASP A 336 26.01 5.52 19.07
C ASP A 336 26.78 5.10 20.33
N VAL A 337 26.29 4.03 20.95
CA VAL A 337 26.88 3.50 22.19
C VAL A 337 28.24 2.88 21.93
N GLU A 338 28.42 2.22 20.78
CA GLU A 338 29.66 1.50 20.44
C GLU A 338 30.85 2.45 20.24
N ASN A 339 30.60 3.60 19.60
CA ASN A 339 31.61 4.64 19.39
C ASN A 339 31.58 5.74 20.47
N GLU A 340 30.79 5.57 21.52
CA GLU A 340 30.63 6.53 22.61
C GLU A 340 30.35 7.97 22.11
N HIS A 341 29.48 8.09 21.08
CA HIS A 341 29.22 9.37 20.42
C HIS A 341 27.74 9.63 20.14
N VAL A 342 27.41 10.90 19.87
CA VAL A 342 26.09 11.36 19.44
C VAL A 342 26.25 12.17 18.17
N TYR A 343 25.69 11.66 17.08
CA TYR A 343 25.81 12.27 15.75
C TYR A 343 24.58 13.07 15.40
N HIS A 344 24.76 14.28 14.90
CA HIS A 344 23.71 15.17 14.44
C HIS A 344 23.66 15.14 12.91
N GLY A 345 22.47 14.90 12.33
CA GLY A 345 22.30 14.77 10.86
C GLY A 345 20.86 14.84 10.42
N GLY A 346 20.59 14.33 9.24
CA GLY A 346 19.29 14.44 8.57
C GLY A 346 18.63 13.10 8.21
N ASN A 347 18.87 12.02 8.95
CA ASN A 347 18.29 10.70 8.64
C ASN A 347 16.75 10.67 8.68
N PHE A 348 16.12 11.71 9.19
CA PHE A 348 14.69 11.92 9.22
C PHE A 348 14.10 12.42 7.88
N HIS A 349 14.95 12.76 6.90
CA HIS A 349 14.46 13.34 5.64
C HIS A 349 13.76 12.30 4.76
N GLY A 350 12.58 12.61 4.26
CA GLY A 350 11.67 11.63 3.66
C GLY A 350 11.79 11.43 2.15
N ASP A 351 12.83 11.94 1.47
CA ASP A 351 12.94 11.95 0.01
C ASP A 351 12.89 10.55 -0.63
N TYR A 352 13.51 9.54 -0.01
CA TYR A 352 13.43 8.17 -0.52
C TYR A 352 11.99 7.67 -0.61
N VAL A 353 11.22 7.83 0.46
CA VAL A 353 9.83 7.37 0.48
C VAL A 353 8.94 8.21 -0.44
N ALA A 354 9.14 9.54 -0.47
CA ALA A 354 8.38 10.44 -1.32
C ALA A 354 8.51 10.08 -2.80
N LEU A 355 9.76 9.88 -3.28
CA LEU A 355 10.04 9.50 -4.66
C LEU A 355 9.43 8.14 -5.02
N GLU A 356 9.56 7.15 -4.13
CA GLU A 356 9.02 5.80 -4.37
C GLU A 356 7.48 5.81 -4.42
N MET A 357 6.82 6.60 -3.58
CA MET A 357 5.37 6.73 -3.62
C MET A 357 4.89 7.37 -4.93
N ASP A 358 5.58 8.39 -5.44
CA ASP A 358 5.23 8.98 -6.72
C ASP A 358 5.45 8.03 -7.90
N LYS A 359 6.51 7.25 -7.90
CA LYS A 359 6.74 6.22 -8.91
C LYS A 359 5.63 5.16 -8.88
N LEU A 360 5.27 4.68 -7.68
CA LEU A 360 4.19 3.72 -7.50
C LEU A 360 2.85 4.27 -8.00
N LYS A 361 2.53 5.52 -7.67
CA LYS A 361 1.34 6.23 -8.14
C LYS A 361 1.24 6.28 -9.67
N LEU A 362 2.34 6.61 -10.36
CA LEU A 362 2.40 6.67 -11.81
C LEU A 362 2.10 5.31 -12.47
N VAL A 363 2.72 4.24 -11.97
CA VAL A 363 2.54 2.92 -12.58
C VAL A 363 1.16 2.32 -12.26
N VAL A 364 0.59 2.60 -11.09
CA VAL A 364 -0.80 2.18 -10.77
C VAL A 364 -1.82 2.94 -11.63
N THR A 365 -1.59 4.22 -11.90
CA THR A 365 -2.42 4.97 -12.87
C THR A 365 -2.35 4.33 -14.25
N LYS A 366 -1.17 3.92 -14.71
CA LYS A 366 -1.03 3.21 -15.99
C LYS A 366 -1.76 1.88 -16.01
N LEU A 367 -1.75 1.14 -14.90
CA LEU A 367 -2.53 -0.09 -14.73
C LEU A 367 -4.03 0.20 -14.85
N SER A 368 -4.57 1.22 -14.16
CA SER A 368 -5.99 1.57 -14.24
C SER A 368 -6.40 2.01 -15.67
N MET A 369 -5.51 2.68 -16.40
CA MET A 369 -5.72 2.99 -17.82
C MET A 369 -5.80 1.74 -18.70
N LEU A 370 -4.99 0.71 -18.42
CA LEU A 370 -5.07 -0.57 -19.14
C LEU A 370 -6.42 -1.26 -18.86
N ALA A 371 -6.81 -1.37 -17.61
CA ALA A 371 -8.08 -1.97 -17.20
C ALA A 371 -9.28 -1.26 -17.86
N GLU A 372 -9.29 0.08 -17.89
CA GLU A 372 -10.33 0.85 -18.58
C GLU A 372 -10.34 0.58 -20.10
N ARG A 373 -9.17 0.46 -20.75
CA ARG A 373 -9.12 0.11 -22.18
C ARG A 373 -9.61 -1.32 -22.47
N GLN A 374 -9.30 -2.27 -21.64
CA GLN A 374 -9.80 -3.64 -21.72
C GLN A 374 -11.31 -3.70 -21.47
N LEU A 375 -11.79 -2.97 -20.46
CA LEU A 375 -13.23 -2.80 -20.21
C LEU A 375 -13.95 -2.24 -21.45
N ASN A 376 -13.43 -1.14 -22.02
CA ASN A 376 -14.00 -0.55 -23.23
C ASN A 376 -14.01 -1.54 -24.42
N TYR A 377 -12.98 -2.39 -24.53
CA TYR A 377 -12.93 -3.40 -25.57
C TYR A 377 -14.07 -4.44 -25.43
N LEU A 378 -14.34 -4.91 -24.20
CA LEU A 378 -15.44 -5.83 -23.92
C LEU A 378 -16.82 -5.20 -24.18
N LEU A 379 -16.99 -3.92 -23.85
CA LEU A 379 -18.26 -3.20 -23.94
C LEU A 379 -18.60 -2.75 -25.36
N ASN A 380 -17.61 -2.71 -26.26
CA ASN A 380 -17.78 -2.23 -27.63
C ASN A 380 -17.88 -3.40 -28.63
N ASN A 381 -19.11 -3.77 -28.96
CA ASN A 381 -19.39 -4.86 -29.88
C ASN A 381 -18.78 -4.66 -31.30
N LYS A 382 -18.48 -3.43 -31.71
CA LYS A 382 -17.81 -3.14 -32.98
C LYS A 382 -16.31 -3.45 -32.97
N LEU A 383 -15.71 -3.59 -31.79
CA LEU A 383 -14.29 -3.94 -31.61
C LEU A 383 -14.10 -5.44 -31.43
N ASN A 384 -14.97 -6.08 -30.65
CA ASN A 384 -14.82 -7.49 -30.28
C ASN A 384 -15.62 -8.47 -31.20
N ASP A 385 -16.73 -8.02 -31.78
CA ASP A 385 -17.64 -8.79 -32.67
C ASP A 385 -18.26 -10.07 -32.06
N ILE A 386 -18.10 -10.31 -30.76
CA ILE A 386 -18.56 -11.53 -30.06
C ILE A 386 -19.52 -11.26 -28.91
N LEU A 387 -19.51 -10.04 -28.34
CA LEU A 387 -20.36 -9.66 -27.23
C LEU A 387 -21.43 -8.65 -27.68
N PRO A 388 -22.59 -8.60 -27.03
CA PRO A 388 -23.57 -7.56 -27.29
C PRO A 388 -23.05 -6.20 -26.78
N PRO A 389 -23.57 -5.07 -27.34
CA PRO A 389 -23.22 -3.74 -26.84
C PRO A 389 -23.35 -3.67 -25.32
N PHE A 390 -22.32 -3.13 -24.63
CA PHE A 390 -22.25 -2.99 -23.17
C PHE A 390 -22.41 -4.31 -22.40
N VAL A 391 -22.10 -5.45 -23.03
CA VAL A 391 -22.32 -6.80 -22.47
C VAL A 391 -23.76 -6.92 -21.89
N ASN A 392 -24.73 -6.41 -22.63
CA ASN A 392 -26.12 -6.39 -22.24
C ASN A 392 -26.76 -7.78 -22.44
N LEU A 393 -27.07 -8.46 -21.34
CA LEU A 393 -27.72 -9.77 -21.34
C LEU A 393 -29.26 -9.69 -21.45
N GLY A 394 -29.80 -8.50 -21.33
CA GLY A 394 -31.24 -8.24 -21.43
C GLY A 394 -31.68 -7.86 -22.85
N LYS A 395 -32.81 -7.18 -22.95
CA LYS A 395 -33.37 -6.74 -24.23
C LYS A 395 -32.67 -5.47 -24.74
N LEU A 396 -31.98 -5.56 -25.88
CA LEU A 396 -31.35 -4.39 -26.50
C LEU A 396 -32.38 -3.28 -26.82
N GLY A 397 -32.01 -2.04 -26.49
CA GLY A 397 -32.89 -0.86 -26.61
C GLY A 397 -33.82 -0.62 -25.42
N LEU A 398 -33.96 -1.60 -24.51
CA LEU A 398 -34.70 -1.45 -23.25
C LEU A 398 -33.73 -1.47 -22.04
N ASN A 399 -32.80 -2.41 -22.04
CA ASN A 399 -31.80 -2.55 -20.98
C ASN A 399 -30.48 -1.94 -21.44
N PHE A 400 -29.67 -1.45 -20.47
CA PHE A 400 -28.42 -0.74 -20.70
C PHE A 400 -27.17 -1.58 -20.35
N GLY A 401 -27.35 -2.68 -19.61
CA GLY A 401 -26.24 -3.54 -19.19
C GLY A 401 -25.16 -2.78 -18.41
N MET A 402 -23.90 -2.90 -18.81
CA MET A 402 -22.75 -2.29 -18.12
C MET A 402 -22.44 -0.84 -18.56
N GLN A 403 -23.33 -0.17 -19.32
CA GLN A 403 -23.08 1.19 -19.82
C GLN A 403 -22.81 2.20 -18.67
N GLY A 404 -23.66 2.20 -17.64
CA GLY A 404 -23.51 3.11 -16.50
C GLY A 404 -22.24 2.86 -15.70
N ALA A 405 -21.85 1.60 -15.53
CA ALA A 405 -20.61 1.22 -14.84
C ALA A 405 -19.35 1.65 -15.64
N GLN A 406 -19.42 1.69 -16.98
CA GLN A 406 -18.34 2.25 -17.78
C GLN A 406 -18.08 3.72 -17.45
N PHE A 407 -19.10 4.53 -17.23
CA PHE A 407 -18.93 5.94 -16.86
C PHE A 407 -18.20 6.08 -15.53
N THR A 408 -18.48 5.22 -14.57
CA THR A 408 -17.74 5.18 -13.29
C THR A 408 -16.26 4.88 -13.54
N ALA A 409 -15.93 3.83 -14.28
CA ALA A 409 -14.55 3.46 -14.56
C ALA A 409 -13.78 4.57 -15.30
N VAL A 410 -14.40 5.24 -16.28
CA VAL A 410 -13.82 6.36 -17.03
C VAL A 410 -13.55 7.56 -16.11
N SER A 411 -14.52 7.94 -15.28
CA SER A 411 -14.40 9.06 -14.34
C SER A 411 -13.28 8.83 -13.34
N THR A 412 -13.26 7.64 -12.73
CA THR A 412 -12.25 7.25 -11.73
C THR A 412 -10.84 7.16 -12.34
N THR A 413 -10.72 6.68 -13.59
CA THR A 413 -9.43 6.67 -14.31
C THR A 413 -8.94 8.09 -14.60
N ALA A 414 -9.83 9.00 -14.99
CA ALA A 414 -9.48 10.40 -15.23
C ALA A 414 -9.01 11.11 -13.94
N GLU A 415 -9.60 10.79 -12.79
CA GLU A 415 -9.12 11.27 -11.49
C GLU A 415 -7.71 10.76 -11.21
N ASN A 416 -7.43 9.45 -11.42
CA ASN A 416 -6.09 8.89 -11.25
C ASN A 416 -5.05 9.59 -12.14
N GLN A 417 -5.39 9.92 -13.39
CA GLN A 417 -4.51 10.69 -14.27
C GLN A 417 -4.19 12.07 -13.70
N THR A 418 -5.15 12.75 -13.10
CA THR A 418 -4.95 14.05 -12.44
C THR A 418 -4.08 13.91 -11.19
N LEU A 419 -4.35 12.91 -10.35
CA LEU A 419 -3.60 12.64 -9.11
C LEU A 419 -2.15 12.18 -9.36
N SER A 420 -1.80 11.82 -10.58
CA SER A 420 -0.45 11.36 -10.97
C SER A 420 0.61 12.45 -11.00
N ASN A 421 0.26 13.72 -10.80
CA ASN A 421 1.25 14.79 -10.67
C ASN A 421 2.21 14.48 -9.51
N PRO A 422 3.55 14.57 -9.72
CA PRO A 422 4.51 14.26 -8.68
C PRO A 422 4.40 15.20 -7.48
N MET A 423 4.30 14.66 -6.27
CA MET A 423 4.35 15.42 -5.02
C MET A 423 5.80 15.68 -4.59
N TYR A 424 6.72 14.78 -4.92
CA TYR A 424 8.14 14.82 -4.59
C TYR A 424 8.84 16.14 -4.98
N ILE A 425 8.41 16.76 -6.08
CA ILE A 425 8.98 18.04 -6.56
C ILE A 425 8.38 19.28 -5.90
N HIS A 426 7.43 19.12 -4.98
CA HIS A 426 6.84 20.25 -4.25
C HIS A 426 7.60 20.45 -2.93
N SER A 427 8.23 21.62 -2.81
CA SER A 427 8.96 22.01 -1.61
C SER A 427 8.54 23.43 -1.20
N ILE A 428 7.95 23.53 0.00
CA ILE A 428 7.47 24.79 0.57
C ILE A 428 8.23 25.02 1.87
N PRO A 429 9.18 26.00 1.92
CA PRO A 429 9.93 26.34 3.11
C PRO A 429 9.00 26.66 4.29
N ASN A 430 9.39 26.21 5.47
CA ASN A 430 8.64 26.43 6.70
C ASN A 430 9.55 26.46 7.93
N ASN A 431 8.97 26.59 9.13
CA ASN A 431 9.72 26.63 10.39
C ASN A 431 10.81 27.72 10.40
N ASN A 432 10.41 28.96 10.00
CA ASN A 432 11.32 30.11 9.81
C ASN A 432 12.51 29.78 8.89
N ASP A 433 12.23 29.17 7.76
CA ASP A 433 13.19 28.71 6.75
C ASP A 433 14.29 27.74 7.25
N ASN A 434 14.15 27.23 8.48
CA ASN A 434 15.03 26.16 8.96
C ASN A 434 14.79 24.84 8.21
N GLN A 435 13.56 24.62 7.76
CA GLN A 435 13.17 23.54 6.84
C GLN A 435 12.97 24.13 5.44
N ASP A 436 14.05 24.48 4.79
CA ASP A 436 14.09 25.18 3.50
C ASP A 436 13.89 24.26 2.30
N ILE A 437 14.05 22.94 2.49
CA ILE A 437 13.69 21.89 1.54
C ILE A 437 12.93 20.78 2.25
N VAL A 438 11.85 20.28 1.64
CA VAL A 438 10.94 19.30 2.22
C VAL A 438 10.58 18.22 1.21
N SER A 439 10.30 17.00 1.69
CA SER A 439 10.04 15.84 0.82
C SER A 439 8.57 15.64 0.47
N MET A 440 7.63 16.12 1.27
CA MET A 440 6.18 15.85 1.17
C MET A 440 5.82 14.35 1.11
N GLY A 441 6.60 13.49 1.79
CA GLY A 441 6.46 12.03 1.69
C GLY A 441 5.11 11.51 2.16
N THR A 442 4.54 12.03 3.25
CA THR A 442 3.21 11.65 3.71
C THR A 442 2.11 12.03 2.72
N ASN A 443 2.21 13.21 2.08
CA ASN A 443 1.28 13.62 1.03
C ASN A 443 1.39 12.69 -0.19
N ALA A 444 2.62 12.38 -0.64
CA ALA A 444 2.85 11.44 -1.73
C ALA A 444 2.24 10.07 -1.43
N ALA A 445 2.43 9.54 -0.21
CA ALA A 445 1.89 8.25 0.22
C ALA A 445 0.36 8.24 0.29
N ASN A 446 -0.27 9.31 0.81
CA ASN A 446 -1.73 9.43 0.88
C ASN A 446 -2.38 9.56 -0.52
N ILE A 447 -1.77 10.32 -1.43
CA ILE A 447 -2.27 10.42 -2.81
C ILE A 447 -2.14 9.05 -3.51
N THR A 448 -1.02 8.35 -3.31
CA THR A 448 -0.82 6.99 -3.84
C THR A 448 -1.86 6.01 -3.31
N LYS A 449 -2.22 6.08 -2.02
CA LYS A 449 -3.32 5.32 -1.43
C LYS A 449 -4.63 5.57 -2.19
N THR A 450 -4.97 6.83 -2.48
CA THR A 450 -6.18 7.18 -3.23
C THR A 450 -6.14 6.61 -4.65
N VAL A 451 -5.01 6.71 -5.35
CA VAL A 451 -4.84 6.16 -6.71
C VAL A 451 -5.00 4.64 -6.73
N ILE A 452 -4.46 3.94 -5.72
CA ILE A 452 -4.62 2.48 -5.58
C ILE A 452 -6.09 2.12 -5.32
N ASP A 453 -6.77 2.84 -4.43
CA ASP A 453 -8.18 2.59 -4.11
C ASP A 453 -9.09 2.82 -5.32
N ASN A 454 -8.84 3.86 -6.09
CA ASN A 454 -9.49 4.15 -7.37
C ASN A 454 -9.21 3.06 -8.41
N ALA A 455 -7.98 2.53 -8.47
CA ALA A 455 -7.64 1.47 -9.41
C ALA A 455 -8.38 0.16 -9.10
N PHE A 456 -8.58 -0.18 -7.81
CA PHE A 456 -9.45 -1.30 -7.43
C PHE A 456 -10.91 -1.09 -7.84
N GLU A 457 -11.40 0.14 -7.83
CA GLU A 457 -12.76 0.46 -8.30
C GLU A 457 -12.90 0.23 -9.82
N VAL A 458 -11.94 0.69 -10.61
CA VAL A 458 -11.91 0.41 -12.06
C VAL A 458 -11.85 -1.09 -12.32
N LEU A 459 -11.01 -1.80 -11.60
CA LEU A 459 -10.82 -3.24 -11.74
C LEU A 459 -12.06 -4.05 -11.30
N SER A 460 -12.81 -3.56 -10.31
CA SER A 460 -14.08 -4.18 -9.91
C SER A 460 -15.13 -4.14 -11.03
N VAL A 461 -15.24 -3.00 -11.72
CA VAL A 461 -16.12 -2.86 -12.88
C VAL A 461 -15.69 -3.79 -14.04
N GLU A 462 -14.38 -3.87 -14.29
CA GLU A 462 -13.82 -4.78 -15.30
C GLU A 462 -14.14 -6.24 -14.98
N LEU A 463 -13.91 -6.69 -13.72
CA LEU A 463 -14.20 -8.08 -13.32
C LEU A 463 -15.68 -8.41 -13.40
N ILE A 464 -16.58 -7.51 -12.99
CA ILE A 464 -18.02 -7.69 -13.14
C ILE A 464 -18.37 -7.88 -14.62
N THR A 465 -17.78 -7.09 -15.49
CA THR A 465 -18.00 -7.18 -16.95
C THR A 465 -17.49 -8.49 -17.53
N ILE A 466 -16.30 -8.95 -17.10
CA ILE A 466 -15.73 -10.26 -17.46
C ILE A 466 -16.71 -11.39 -17.09
N VAL A 467 -17.24 -11.37 -15.86
CA VAL A 467 -18.21 -12.38 -15.40
C VAL A 467 -19.49 -12.37 -16.22
N GLN A 468 -20.03 -11.20 -16.56
CA GLN A 468 -21.19 -11.10 -17.43
C GLN A 468 -20.88 -11.61 -18.87
N ALA A 469 -19.71 -11.29 -19.41
CA ALA A 469 -19.29 -11.75 -20.72
C ALA A 469 -19.15 -13.28 -20.79
N LEU A 470 -18.57 -13.90 -19.76
CA LEU A 470 -18.43 -15.36 -19.67
C LEU A 470 -19.79 -16.06 -19.58
N ARG A 471 -20.74 -15.50 -18.81
CA ARG A 471 -22.12 -16.01 -18.76
C ARG A 471 -22.83 -15.94 -20.13
N TYR A 472 -22.64 -14.85 -20.86
CA TYR A 472 -23.19 -14.72 -22.21
C TYR A 472 -22.64 -15.76 -23.18
N LEU A 473 -21.32 -15.98 -23.13
CA LEU A 473 -20.62 -16.87 -24.08
C LEU A 473 -20.76 -18.36 -23.75
N ASN A 474 -21.06 -18.68 -22.47
CA ASN A 474 -21.21 -20.06 -21.98
C ASN A 474 -20.00 -20.97 -22.29
N PHE A 475 -18.80 -20.49 -21.96
CA PHE A 475 -17.52 -21.12 -22.26
C PHE A 475 -16.97 -22.02 -21.15
N ASP A 476 -17.71 -22.28 -20.09
CA ASP A 476 -17.26 -22.84 -18.82
C ASP A 476 -16.31 -24.05 -18.94
N GLU A 477 -16.62 -25.02 -19.82
CA GLU A 477 -15.80 -26.21 -20.02
C GLU A 477 -14.50 -25.97 -20.82
N LYS A 478 -14.36 -24.78 -21.42
CA LYS A 478 -13.22 -24.41 -22.26
C LYS A 478 -12.26 -23.46 -21.55
N LEU A 479 -12.72 -22.84 -20.49
CA LEU A 479 -11.92 -21.89 -19.68
C LEU A 479 -10.74 -22.60 -18.99
N SER A 480 -9.68 -21.86 -18.73
CA SER A 480 -8.62 -22.31 -17.84
C SER A 480 -9.19 -22.64 -16.44
N ASN A 481 -8.55 -23.56 -15.73
CA ASN A 481 -8.96 -23.91 -14.38
C ASN A 481 -8.99 -22.70 -13.47
N LYS A 482 -8.05 -21.76 -13.64
CA LYS A 482 -7.96 -20.56 -12.81
C LYS A 482 -9.11 -19.60 -13.08
N THR A 483 -9.44 -19.32 -14.34
CA THR A 483 -10.60 -18.50 -14.71
C THR A 483 -11.90 -19.11 -14.20
N ARG A 484 -12.06 -20.43 -14.35
CA ARG A 484 -13.25 -21.16 -13.86
C ARG A 484 -13.39 -21.05 -12.35
N GLN A 485 -12.32 -21.27 -11.59
CA GLN A 485 -12.33 -21.12 -10.13
C GLN A 485 -12.82 -19.74 -9.71
N VAL A 486 -12.24 -18.68 -10.26
CA VAL A 486 -12.64 -17.30 -9.91
C VAL A 486 -14.07 -17.01 -10.36
N LEU A 487 -14.50 -17.50 -11.52
CA LEU A 487 -15.88 -17.38 -11.99
C LEU A 487 -16.87 -18.01 -11.01
N GLU A 488 -16.57 -19.19 -10.47
CA GLU A 488 -17.39 -19.87 -9.47
C GLU A 488 -17.50 -19.04 -8.17
N GLU A 489 -16.37 -18.47 -7.70
CA GLU A 489 -16.35 -17.58 -6.53
C GLU A 489 -17.15 -16.29 -6.78
N MET A 490 -16.97 -15.66 -7.94
CA MET A 490 -17.67 -14.42 -8.31
C MET A 490 -19.16 -14.62 -8.57
N ASN A 491 -19.58 -15.81 -9.00
CA ASN A 491 -21.01 -16.13 -9.15
C ASN A 491 -21.80 -16.05 -7.84
N GLN A 492 -21.14 -16.10 -6.68
CA GLN A 492 -21.77 -15.92 -5.37
C GLN A 492 -21.95 -14.46 -5.01
N ILE A 493 -21.19 -13.55 -5.61
CA ILE A 493 -21.15 -12.11 -5.28
C ILE A 493 -21.84 -11.30 -6.38
N ILE A 494 -21.58 -11.65 -7.65
CA ILE A 494 -22.05 -10.90 -8.81
C ILE A 494 -23.32 -11.55 -9.36
N PRO A 495 -24.49 -10.87 -9.34
CA PRO A 495 -25.71 -11.40 -9.93
C PRO A 495 -25.63 -11.41 -11.47
N GLU A 496 -26.43 -12.27 -12.14
CA GLU A 496 -26.64 -12.17 -13.56
C GLU A 496 -27.50 -10.94 -13.89
N ILE A 497 -26.99 -10.05 -14.74
CA ILE A 497 -27.63 -8.76 -15.03
C ILE A 497 -28.44 -8.87 -16.34
N LYS A 498 -29.61 -9.52 -16.30
CA LYS A 498 -30.59 -9.55 -17.41
C LYS A 498 -31.52 -8.33 -17.38
N GLU A 499 -31.89 -7.89 -16.18
CA GLU A 499 -32.64 -6.66 -15.96
C GLU A 499 -31.75 -5.64 -15.26
N ASP A 500 -31.83 -4.38 -15.70
CA ASP A 500 -31.01 -3.32 -15.12
C ASP A 500 -31.32 -3.13 -13.63
N SER A 501 -30.29 -3.09 -12.81
CA SER A 501 -30.38 -2.88 -11.36
C SER A 501 -29.24 -1.99 -10.88
N PRO A 502 -29.39 -1.33 -9.70
CA PRO A 502 -28.32 -0.51 -9.13
C PRO A 502 -27.04 -1.33 -8.85
N LEU A 503 -25.93 -1.03 -9.53
CA LEU A 503 -24.68 -1.79 -9.43
C LEU A 503 -23.73 -1.31 -8.32
N TYR A 504 -23.99 -0.18 -7.66
CA TYR A 504 -23.04 0.41 -6.72
C TYR A 504 -22.72 -0.49 -5.53
N LYS A 505 -23.67 -1.33 -5.07
CA LYS A 505 -23.41 -2.31 -3.99
C LYS A 505 -22.51 -3.42 -4.48
N THR A 506 -22.80 -4.01 -5.63
CA THR A 506 -21.99 -5.07 -6.24
C THR A 506 -20.57 -4.56 -6.53
N ASN A 507 -20.42 -3.33 -7.05
CA ASN A 507 -19.11 -2.71 -7.24
C ASN A 507 -18.33 -2.61 -5.92
N ALA A 508 -18.97 -2.17 -4.84
CA ALA A 508 -18.34 -2.06 -3.53
C ALA A 508 -17.93 -3.45 -2.97
N GLU A 509 -18.80 -4.44 -3.07
CA GLU A 509 -18.53 -5.81 -2.60
C GLU A 509 -17.37 -6.45 -3.38
N VAL A 510 -17.34 -6.32 -4.70
CA VAL A 510 -16.25 -6.83 -5.55
C VAL A 510 -14.95 -6.08 -5.25
N LYS A 511 -14.97 -4.75 -5.12
CA LYS A 511 -13.81 -3.95 -4.73
C LYS A 511 -13.20 -4.44 -3.41
N GLU A 512 -14.02 -4.65 -2.38
CA GLU A 512 -13.57 -5.19 -1.10
C GLU A 512 -13.05 -6.63 -1.24
N TYR A 513 -13.67 -7.45 -2.06
CA TYR A 513 -13.16 -8.79 -2.34
C TYR A 513 -11.76 -8.74 -2.96
N LEU A 514 -11.53 -7.92 -3.99
CA LEU A 514 -10.23 -7.73 -4.65
C LEU A 514 -9.15 -7.24 -3.66
N LYS A 515 -9.50 -6.31 -2.76
CA LYS A 515 -8.58 -5.78 -1.73
C LYS A 515 -8.19 -6.83 -0.69
N ASN A 516 -9.08 -7.76 -0.37
CA ASN A 516 -8.87 -8.73 0.70
C ASN A 516 -8.34 -10.09 0.22
N ASN A 517 -8.42 -10.38 -1.07
CA ASN A 517 -8.00 -11.65 -1.64
C ASN A 517 -6.92 -11.46 -2.70
N ASP A 518 -5.97 -12.40 -2.73
CA ASP A 518 -4.94 -12.45 -3.77
C ASP A 518 -5.22 -13.65 -4.68
N VAL A 519 -5.37 -13.37 -5.97
CA VAL A 519 -5.77 -14.39 -6.95
C VAL A 519 -4.70 -15.43 -7.24
N TYR A 520 -3.43 -15.13 -6.99
CA TYR A 520 -2.28 -16.02 -7.24
C TYR A 520 -1.58 -16.47 -5.93
N LYS A 521 -2.33 -16.55 -4.82
CA LYS A 521 -1.84 -17.19 -3.59
C LYS A 521 -1.86 -18.69 -3.68
#